data_d8ce581e84a674abb1a365a5c1e2208c
#
_entry.id   d8ce581e84a674abb1a365a5c1e2208c
#
_cell.length_a   1.000
_cell.length_b   1.000
_cell.length_c   1.000
_cell.angle_alpha   90.00
_cell.angle_beta   90.00
_cell.angle_gamma   90.00
#
_symmetry.space_group_name_H-M   'P 1'
#
loop_
_entity.id
_entity.type
_entity.pdbx_description
1 polymer ?
#
loop_
_entity_poly.entity_id
_entity_poly.type
_entity_poly.pdbx_seq_one_letter_code
_entity_poly.pdbx_strand_id
1 'polypeptide(L)'
;MVRLPSTGWRITDGATIILVDPYLSRILGPPPPLAPPYSRLPGDTRQVYGWNDFAVPDAAAIDAHVPRADFILVTHTHYDHVLDVPHIALKTHCTVVGTESTENVMRAYSVPEGQLITVRGGEDYDFGAFSVKVIPSLHSPLDHKHYFSSETAPPAMKAPGPCCKCTPREVRLPT
;
A
#
# COMPACT_ATOMS: atom_id res chain seq x y z
N MET A 1 1.48 17.66 10.16
CA MET A 1 1.52 16.19 9.97
C MET A 1 0.43 15.55 10.79
N VAL A 2 -0.37 14.65 10.21
CA VAL A 2 -1.46 13.92 10.86
C VAL A 2 -1.28 12.44 10.58
N ARG A 3 -1.39 11.61 11.61
CA ARG A 3 -1.38 10.15 11.46
C ARG A 3 -2.71 9.69 10.88
N LEU A 4 -2.65 8.90 9.83
CA LEU A 4 -3.80 8.16 9.29
C LEU A 4 -3.98 6.85 10.06
N PRO A 5 -5.13 6.20 9.95
CA PRO A 5 -5.32 4.88 10.55
C PRO A 5 -4.24 3.89 10.10
N SER A 6 -3.80 3.00 11.01
CA SER A 6 -2.76 2.00 10.80
C SER A 6 -1.35 2.62 10.65
N THR A 7 -0.69 2.41 9.52
CA THR A 7 0.71 2.78 9.26
C THR A 7 0.87 4.14 8.59
N GLY A 8 -0.22 4.73 8.09
CA GLY A 8 -0.18 5.86 7.19
C GLY A 8 0.03 7.23 7.84
N TRP A 9 0.56 8.16 7.06
CA TRP A 9 0.73 9.56 7.44
C TRP A 9 0.23 10.50 6.35
N ARG A 10 -0.36 11.61 6.77
CA ARG A 10 -0.62 12.77 5.93
C ARG A 10 0.27 13.93 6.38
N ILE A 11 1.09 14.40 5.47
CA ILE A 11 2.01 15.53 5.66
C ILE A 11 1.54 16.65 4.74
N THR A 12 1.50 17.88 5.24
CA THR A 12 1.11 19.03 4.42
C THR A 12 1.71 20.31 4.99
N ASP A 13 2.03 21.24 4.11
CA ASP A 13 2.38 22.64 4.38
C ASP A 13 1.18 23.59 4.16
N GLY A 14 0.00 23.05 3.82
CA GLY A 14 -1.22 23.77 3.46
C GLY A 14 -1.47 23.81 1.95
N ALA A 15 -0.44 23.80 1.12
CA ALA A 15 -0.55 23.82 -0.33
C ALA A 15 -0.37 22.41 -0.92
N THR A 16 0.65 21.68 -0.48
CA THR A 16 0.99 20.33 -0.92
C THR A 16 0.53 19.30 0.09
N ILE A 17 -0.02 18.19 -0.37
CA ILE A 17 -0.44 17.04 0.45
C ILE A 17 0.35 15.81 0.03
N ILE A 18 1.12 15.29 0.95
CA ILE A 18 1.86 14.04 0.80
C ILE A 18 1.21 12.99 1.69
N LEU A 19 0.94 11.82 1.13
CA LEU A 19 0.55 10.64 1.88
C LEU A 19 1.72 9.66 1.93
N VAL A 20 1.91 9.01 3.07
CA VAL A 20 2.87 7.91 3.21
C VAL A 20 2.07 6.70 3.63
N ASP A 21 2.18 5.61 2.89
CA ASP A 21 1.51 4.33 3.16
C ASP A 21 0.03 4.47 3.57
N PRO A 22 -0.81 5.16 2.79
CA PRO A 22 -2.19 5.39 3.17
C PRO A 22 -2.97 4.08 3.18
N TYR A 23 -3.52 3.71 4.34
CA TYR A 23 -4.32 2.51 4.51
C TYR A 23 -5.58 2.79 5.35
N LEU A 24 -6.64 3.19 4.69
CA LEU A 24 -7.92 3.59 5.28
C LEU A 24 -8.94 2.44 5.29
N SER A 25 -8.82 1.53 4.33
CA SER A 25 -9.70 0.36 4.19
C SER A 25 -9.65 -0.55 5.41
N ARG A 26 -8.48 -0.70 6.04
CA ARG A 26 -8.32 -1.46 7.27
C ARG A 26 -9.04 -2.82 7.23
N ILE A 27 -8.86 -3.54 6.12
CA ILE A 27 -9.48 -4.87 5.95
C ILE A 27 -9.12 -5.79 7.12
N LEU A 28 -10.01 -6.71 7.44
CA LEU A 28 -9.76 -7.75 8.40
C LEU A 28 -9.23 -8.98 7.66
N GLY A 29 -7.96 -9.32 7.92
CA GLY A 29 -7.37 -10.57 7.43
C GLY A 29 -7.78 -11.77 8.26
N PRO A 30 -7.51 -12.98 7.77
CA PRO A 30 -7.69 -14.18 8.56
C PRO A 30 -6.77 -14.14 9.76
N PRO A 31 -7.21 -14.65 10.91
CA PRO A 31 -6.35 -14.73 12.09
C PRO A 31 -5.11 -15.59 11.75
N PRO A 32 -3.91 -15.19 12.17
CA PRO A 32 -2.76 -16.08 12.12
C PRO A 32 -3.07 -17.37 12.88
N PRO A 33 -2.50 -18.52 12.50
CA PRO A 33 -2.75 -19.78 13.18
C PRO A 33 -2.42 -19.76 14.69
N LEU A 34 -1.62 -18.79 15.12
CA LEU A 34 -1.10 -18.66 16.50
C LEU A 34 -1.57 -17.37 17.20
N ALA A 35 -2.38 -16.55 16.57
CA ALA A 35 -2.92 -15.34 17.20
C ALA A 35 -4.34 -15.58 17.71
N PRO A 36 -4.73 -14.96 18.83
CA PRO A 36 -6.12 -14.93 19.23
C PRO A 36 -6.97 -14.39 18.08
N PRO A 37 -8.19 -14.89 17.90
CA PRO A 37 -9.06 -14.37 16.86
C PRO A 37 -9.20 -12.87 17.07
N TYR A 38 -8.97 -12.10 16.00
CA TYR A 38 -9.32 -10.69 16.01
C TYR A 38 -10.82 -10.61 16.25
N SER A 39 -11.20 -10.41 17.48
CA SER A 39 -12.61 -10.24 17.83
C SER A 39 -13.08 -8.96 17.13
N ARG A 40 -14.06 -9.12 16.25
CA ARG A 40 -14.79 -7.96 15.75
C ARG A 40 -15.36 -7.21 16.96
N LEU A 41 -15.10 -5.92 16.99
CA LEU A 41 -15.83 -5.07 17.92
C LEU A 41 -17.31 -5.09 17.55
N PRO A 42 -18.22 -5.03 18.54
CA PRO A 42 -19.65 -4.87 18.25
C PRO A 42 -19.88 -3.70 17.29
N GLY A 43 -20.57 -3.97 16.17
CA GLY A 43 -20.83 -2.96 15.13
C GLY A 43 -19.74 -2.80 14.07
N ASP A 44 -18.64 -3.57 14.12
CA ASP A 44 -17.64 -3.56 13.07
C ASP A 44 -18.18 -4.29 11.82
N THR A 45 -18.41 -3.54 10.75
CA THR A 45 -18.98 -4.03 9.48
C THR A 45 -17.91 -4.35 8.43
N ARG A 46 -16.61 -4.16 8.73
CA ARG A 46 -15.53 -4.42 7.78
C ARG A 46 -15.55 -5.88 7.31
N GLN A 47 -15.24 -6.07 6.03
CA GLN A 47 -15.19 -7.42 5.47
C GLN A 47 -13.98 -8.18 6.01
N VAL A 48 -14.18 -9.46 6.33
CA VAL A 48 -13.10 -10.40 6.67
C VAL A 48 -12.69 -11.11 5.40
N TYR A 49 -11.40 -11.08 5.10
CA TYR A 49 -10.81 -11.76 3.94
C TYR A 49 -10.09 -13.03 4.38
N GLY A 50 -10.33 -14.12 3.66
CA GLY A 50 -9.57 -15.35 3.80
C GLY A 50 -8.20 -15.28 3.12
N TRP A 51 -7.37 -16.29 3.35
CA TRP A 51 -6.00 -16.35 2.77
C TRP A 51 -5.96 -16.34 1.23
N ASN A 52 -7.06 -16.74 0.57
CA ASN A 52 -7.13 -16.81 -0.89
C ASN A 52 -8.07 -15.77 -1.50
N ASP A 53 -8.63 -14.89 -0.67
CA ASP A 53 -9.55 -13.88 -1.15
C ASP A 53 -8.80 -12.71 -1.77
N PHE A 54 -9.44 -12.06 -2.74
CA PHE A 54 -8.97 -10.82 -3.29
C PHE A 54 -9.40 -9.67 -2.40
N ALA A 55 -8.45 -8.90 -1.90
CA ALA A 55 -8.74 -7.72 -1.11
C ALA A 55 -9.19 -6.58 -2.03
N VAL A 56 -10.30 -5.94 -1.66
CA VAL A 56 -10.83 -4.77 -2.36
C VAL A 56 -10.75 -3.57 -1.42
N PRO A 57 -10.23 -2.42 -1.89
CA PRO A 57 -10.19 -1.20 -1.09
C PRO A 57 -11.60 -0.69 -0.79
N ASP A 58 -11.79 -0.16 0.42
CA ASP A 58 -13.02 0.52 0.81
C ASP A 58 -13.03 1.94 0.24
N ALA A 59 -13.56 2.06 -0.98
CA ALA A 59 -13.63 3.35 -1.69
C ALA A 59 -14.35 4.43 -0.87
N ALA A 60 -15.40 4.07 -0.14
CA ALA A 60 -16.15 5.04 0.66
C ALA A 60 -15.32 5.59 1.82
N ALA A 61 -14.59 4.71 2.53
CA ALA A 61 -13.69 5.14 3.59
C ALA A 61 -12.54 6.01 3.05
N ILE A 62 -11.97 5.64 1.91
CA ILE A 62 -10.91 6.41 1.25
C ILE A 62 -11.44 7.79 0.85
N ASP A 63 -12.58 7.84 0.18
CA ASP A 63 -13.16 9.07 -0.34
C ASP A 63 -13.56 10.07 0.74
N ALA A 64 -13.99 9.57 1.89
CA ALA A 64 -14.34 10.40 3.05
C ALA A 64 -13.12 11.08 3.70
N HIS A 65 -11.93 10.47 3.60
CA HIS A 65 -10.74 10.93 4.34
C HIS A 65 -9.63 11.50 3.45
N VAL A 66 -9.64 11.18 2.16
CA VAL A 66 -8.64 11.64 1.19
C VAL A 66 -9.32 12.35 0.01
N PRO A 67 -9.79 13.59 0.19
CA PRO A 67 -10.38 14.36 -0.91
C PRO A 67 -9.33 14.79 -1.95
N ARG A 68 -8.06 14.93 -1.55
CA ARG A 68 -6.95 15.35 -2.39
C ARG A 68 -5.64 14.75 -1.89
N ALA A 69 -4.76 14.43 -2.83
CA ALA A 69 -3.34 14.15 -2.61
C ALA A 69 -2.55 14.69 -3.81
N ASP A 70 -1.32 15.12 -3.57
CA ASP A 70 -0.38 15.53 -4.61
C ASP A 70 0.69 14.46 -4.81
N PHE A 71 1.07 13.78 -3.73
CA PHE A 71 2.06 12.70 -3.74
C PHE A 71 1.65 11.57 -2.80
N ILE A 72 2.00 10.34 -3.19
CA ILE A 72 1.97 9.16 -2.32
C ILE A 72 3.35 8.54 -2.31
N LEU A 73 3.92 8.35 -1.13
CA LEU A 73 5.17 7.63 -0.91
C LEU A 73 4.83 6.25 -0.36
N VAL A 74 5.24 5.19 -1.07
CA VAL A 74 4.97 3.80 -0.68
C VAL A 74 6.28 3.16 -0.25
N THR A 75 6.37 2.76 1.02
CA THR A 75 7.59 2.17 1.57
C THR A 75 7.81 0.75 1.07
N HIS A 76 6.75 -0.04 0.96
CA HIS A 76 6.76 -1.39 0.41
C HIS A 76 5.34 -1.87 0.04
N THR A 77 5.21 -3.04 -0.58
CA THR A 77 3.97 -3.49 -1.21
C THR A 77 3.13 -4.47 -0.38
N HIS A 78 3.28 -4.52 0.95
CA HIS A 78 2.31 -5.20 1.75
C HIS A 78 0.94 -4.51 1.65
N TYR A 79 -0.13 -5.28 1.79
CA TYR A 79 -1.50 -4.78 1.56
C TYR A 79 -1.86 -3.59 2.46
N ASP A 80 -1.36 -3.57 3.68
CA ASP A 80 -1.59 -2.49 4.65
C ASP A 80 -0.78 -1.22 4.37
N HIS A 81 -0.01 -1.21 3.27
CA HIS A 81 0.72 -0.05 2.76
C HIS A 81 0.26 0.36 1.35
N VAL A 82 -0.17 -0.59 0.52
CA VAL A 82 -0.41 -0.35 -0.91
C VAL A 82 -1.85 -0.52 -1.37
N LEU A 83 -2.72 -1.19 -0.59
CA LEU A 83 -4.07 -1.56 -1.04
C LEU A 83 -4.91 -0.38 -1.52
N ASP A 84 -4.85 0.73 -0.81
CA ASP A 84 -5.67 1.91 -1.08
C ASP A 84 -5.05 2.85 -2.13
N VAL A 85 -3.74 2.68 -2.40
CA VAL A 85 -2.96 3.60 -3.25
C VAL A 85 -3.51 3.70 -4.67
N PRO A 86 -3.87 2.61 -5.37
CA PRO A 86 -4.40 2.71 -6.74
C PRO A 86 -5.68 3.55 -6.81
N HIS A 87 -6.61 3.36 -5.87
CA HIS A 87 -7.85 4.14 -5.83
C HIS A 87 -7.58 5.63 -5.62
N ILE A 88 -6.69 5.96 -4.66
CA ILE A 88 -6.31 7.34 -4.39
C ILE A 88 -5.64 7.96 -5.62
N ALA A 89 -4.68 7.25 -6.23
CA ALA A 89 -3.93 7.74 -7.37
C ALA A 89 -4.82 8.04 -8.59
N LEU A 90 -5.75 7.13 -8.90
CA LEU A 90 -6.71 7.32 -9.99
C LEU A 90 -7.67 8.50 -9.74
N LYS A 91 -8.11 8.67 -8.49
CA LYS A 91 -9.03 9.74 -8.10
C LYS A 91 -8.38 11.11 -8.06
N THR A 92 -7.17 11.20 -7.52
CA THR A 92 -6.52 12.49 -7.23
C THR A 92 -5.51 12.90 -8.30
N HIS A 93 -5.15 11.99 -9.19
CA HIS A 93 -4.10 12.16 -10.20
C HIS A 93 -2.73 12.49 -9.59
N CYS A 94 -2.49 12.07 -8.35
CA CYS A 94 -1.25 12.32 -7.64
C CYS A 94 -0.09 11.50 -8.20
N THR A 95 1.13 11.93 -7.90
CA THR A 95 2.34 11.16 -8.20
C THR A 95 2.56 10.09 -7.13
N VAL A 96 2.79 8.85 -7.56
CA VAL A 96 3.13 7.72 -6.69
C VAL A 96 4.63 7.46 -6.81
N VAL A 97 5.31 7.46 -5.67
CA VAL A 97 6.74 7.16 -5.54
C VAL A 97 6.90 5.86 -4.77
N GLY A 98 7.53 4.88 -5.35
CA GLY A 98 7.70 3.57 -4.72
C GLY A 98 8.67 2.68 -5.47
N THR A 99 8.82 1.44 -5.01
CA THR A 99 9.65 0.45 -5.67
C THR A 99 9.03 -0.04 -6.97
N GLU A 100 9.80 -0.77 -7.78
CA GLU A 100 9.29 -1.42 -9.00
C GLU A 100 8.08 -2.32 -8.72
N SER A 101 8.03 -2.99 -7.57
CA SER A 101 6.85 -3.74 -7.14
C SER A 101 5.63 -2.85 -6.96
N THR A 102 5.80 -1.66 -6.38
CA THR A 102 4.72 -0.68 -6.23
C THR A 102 4.17 -0.27 -7.59
N GLU A 103 5.04 0.05 -8.55
CA GLU A 103 4.62 0.42 -9.89
C GLU A 103 3.88 -0.71 -10.62
N ASN A 104 4.34 -1.95 -10.49
CA ASN A 104 3.67 -3.10 -11.09
C ASN A 104 2.27 -3.28 -10.50
N VAL A 105 2.08 -3.03 -9.21
CA VAL A 105 0.74 -2.96 -8.61
C VAL A 105 -0.07 -1.82 -9.22
N MET A 106 0.49 -0.61 -9.33
CA MET A 106 -0.21 0.54 -9.92
C MET A 106 -0.63 0.27 -11.37
N ARG A 107 0.27 -0.28 -12.18
CA ARG A 107 -0.01 -0.69 -13.58
C ARG A 107 -1.14 -1.70 -13.66
N ALA A 108 -1.20 -2.68 -12.75
CA ALA A 108 -2.27 -3.66 -12.68
C ALA A 108 -3.65 -3.01 -12.48
N TYR A 109 -3.69 -1.86 -11.80
CA TYR A 109 -4.90 -1.07 -11.60
C TYR A 109 -5.07 0.06 -12.62
N SER A 110 -4.26 0.08 -13.68
CA SER A 110 -4.31 1.07 -14.75
C SER A 110 -4.01 2.52 -14.33
N VAL A 111 -3.21 2.69 -13.29
CA VAL A 111 -2.67 4.02 -12.94
C VAL A 111 -1.70 4.44 -14.07
N PRO A 112 -1.83 5.66 -14.62
CA PRO A 112 -1.01 6.11 -15.72
C PRO A 112 0.48 6.18 -15.39
N GLU A 113 1.35 5.77 -16.33
CA GLU A 113 2.81 5.81 -16.19
C GLU A 113 3.34 7.20 -15.80
N GLY A 114 2.72 8.27 -16.30
CA GLY A 114 3.10 9.63 -15.96
C GLY A 114 2.89 10.03 -14.49
N GLN A 115 2.23 9.17 -13.71
CA GLN A 115 2.05 9.35 -12.27
C GLN A 115 3.05 8.53 -11.43
N LEU A 116 3.93 7.74 -12.05
CA LEU A 116 4.77 6.76 -11.36
C LEU A 116 6.24 7.20 -11.33
N ILE A 117 6.88 7.10 -10.18
CA ILE A 117 8.32 7.31 -9.99
C ILE A 117 8.90 6.09 -9.27
N THR A 118 9.71 5.30 -10.00
CA THR A 118 10.41 4.14 -9.43
C THR A 118 11.62 4.57 -8.62
N VAL A 119 11.74 4.01 -7.43
CA VAL A 119 12.91 4.18 -6.58
C VAL A 119 13.53 2.82 -6.22
N ARG A 120 14.84 2.83 -5.96
CA ARG A 120 15.62 1.63 -5.59
C ARG A 120 16.42 1.81 -4.30
N GLY A 121 16.55 3.06 -3.85
CA GLY A 121 17.33 3.44 -2.68
C GLY A 121 18.61 4.19 -3.06
N GLY A 122 18.85 5.30 -2.39
CA GLY A 122 19.97 6.22 -2.63
C GLY A 122 19.60 7.45 -3.43
N GLU A 123 18.41 7.49 -4.03
CA GLU A 123 17.93 8.65 -4.78
C GLU A 123 17.60 9.82 -3.85
N ASP A 124 17.76 11.01 -4.38
CA ASP A 124 17.41 12.26 -3.73
C ASP A 124 16.61 13.11 -4.72
N TYR A 125 15.34 13.31 -4.44
CA TYR A 125 14.39 14.02 -5.29
C TYR A 125 14.04 15.37 -4.68
N ASP A 126 14.11 16.42 -5.48
CA ASP A 126 13.59 17.73 -5.16
C ASP A 126 12.27 17.96 -5.91
N PHE A 127 11.18 18.11 -5.18
CA PHE A 127 9.85 18.40 -5.70
C PHE A 127 9.46 19.89 -5.49
N GLY A 128 10.41 20.74 -5.18
CA GLY A 128 10.23 22.17 -4.97
C GLY A 128 9.71 22.51 -3.56
N ALA A 129 8.49 22.12 -3.24
CA ALA A 129 7.93 22.35 -1.89
C ALA A 129 8.52 21.43 -0.82
N PHE A 130 9.12 20.31 -1.21
CA PHE A 130 9.75 19.33 -0.33
C PHE A 130 10.77 18.50 -1.11
N SER A 131 11.64 17.82 -0.39
CA SER A 131 12.57 16.84 -0.96
C SER A 131 12.35 15.46 -0.32
N VAL A 132 12.69 14.40 -1.07
CA VAL A 132 12.60 13.01 -0.61
C VAL A 132 13.93 12.33 -0.82
N LYS A 133 14.56 11.92 0.27
CA LYS A 133 15.73 11.05 0.22
C LYS A 133 15.31 9.61 0.43
N VAL A 134 15.59 8.76 -0.54
CA VAL A 134 15.25 7.33 -0.49
C VAL A 134 16.36 6.56 0.19
N ILE A 135 16.06 6.00 1.35
CA ILE A 135 17.02 5.19 2.13
C ILE A 135 16.66 3.73 1.99
N PRO A 136 17.55 2.89 1.42
CA PRO A 136 17.29 1.46 1.35
C PRO A 136 17.14 0.88 2.75
N SER A 137 16.11 0.06 2.93
CA SER A 137 15.84 -0.58 4.21
C SER A 137 15.37 -2.01 3.98
N LEU A 138 15.54 -2.84 4.99
CA LEU A 138 14.99 -4.18 5.02
C LEU A 138 13.69 -4.17 5.80
N HIS A 139 12.74 -4.99 5.38
CA HIS A 139 11.53 -5.24 6.17
C HIS A 139 11.92 -5.83 7.53
N SER A 140 11.14 -5.52 8.57
CA SER A 140 11.35 -6.13 9.88
C SER A 140 11.28 -7.67 9.79
N PRO A 141 12.17 -8.39 10.47
CA PRO A 141 12.12 -9.85 10.45
C PRO A 141 10.81 -10.31 11.10
N LEU A 142 10.13 -11.19 10.41
CA LEU A 142 8.96 -11.88 10.91
C LEU A 142 9.35 -13.32 11.14
N ASP A 143 8.74 -13.94 12.13
CA ASP A 143 8.90 -15.31 12.51
C ASP A 143 10.31 -15.91 12.22
N HIS A 144 11.04 -16.36 13.23
CA HIS A 144 12.39 -16.94 13.12
C HIS A 144 13.46 -16.10 12.37
N LYS A 145 13.30 -14.77 12.34
CA LYS A 145 14.23 -13.85 11.65
C LYS A 145 14.27 -14.00 10.13
N HIS A 146 13.23 -14.55 9.53
CA HIS A 146 13.09 -14.54 8.08
C HIS A 146 12.45 -13.24 7.59
N TYR A 147 13.02 -12.67 6.53
CA TYR A 147 12.39 -11.59 5.78
C TYR A 147 11.38 -12.18 4.81
N PHE A 148 10.34 -11.42 4.48
CA PHE A 148 9.48 -11.77 3.34
C PHE A 148 10.28 -11.72 2.04
N SER A 149 9.69 -12.31 0.99
CA SER A 149 10.30 -12.36 -0.34
C SER A 149 10.89 -11.02 -0.74
N SER A 150 12.12 -11.08 -1.24
CA SER A 150 12.78 -9.96 -1.91
C SER A 150 12.40 -9.86 -3.40
N GLU A 151 11.51 -10.72 -3.86
CA GLU A 151 11.11 -10.74 -5.27
C GLU A 151 10.27 -9.52 -5.62
N THR A 152 10.55 -8.96 -6.79
CA THR A 152 9.72 -7.89 -7.35
C THR A 152 8.38 -8.45 -7.80
N ALA A 153 7.29 -7.76 -7.50
CA ALA A 153 5.98 -8.13 -8.00
C ALA A 153 6.00 -8.14 -9.54
N PRO A 154 5.47 -9.17 -10.20
CA PRO A 154 5.59 -9.32 -11.64
C PRO A 154 4.85 -8.21 -12.41
N PRO A 155 5.39 -7.75 -13.55
CA PRO A 155 4.77 -6.68 -14.34
C PRO A 155 3.42 -7.06 -14.96
N ALA A 156 3.12 -8.35 -15.04
CA ALA A 156 1.87 -8.89 -15.61
C ALA A 156 0.79 -9.16 -14.56
N MET A 157 0.86 -8.54 -13.39
CA MET A 157 -0.20 -8.66 -12.38
C MET A 157 -1.56 -8.22 -12.94
N LYS A 158 -2.60 -8.93 -12.55
CA LYS A 158 -3.99 -8.54 -12.83
C LYS A 158 -4.65 -8.06 -11.55
N ALA A 159 -5.29 -6.94 -11.61
CA ALA A 159 -6.13 -6.42 -10.53
C ALA A 159 -7.55 -7.01 -10.58
N PRO A 160 -8.22 -7.20 -9.42
CA PRO A 160 -7.64 -7.13 -8.09
C PRO A 160 -6.69 -8.30 -7.82
N GLY A 161 -5.54 -8.02 -7.23
CA GLY A 161 -4.60 -9.06 -6.79
C GLY A 161 -5.06 -9.74 -5.50
N PRO A 162 -4.59 -10.95 -5.20
CA PRO A 162 -4.83 -11.57 -3.90
C PRO A 162 -4.26 -10.69 -2.80
N CYS A 163 -4.96 -10.62 -1.67
CA CYS A 163 -4.42 -10.04 -0.47
C CYS A 163 -3.03 -10.64 -0.23
N CYS A 164 -2.01 -9.79 -0.18
CA CYS A 164 -0.62 -10.24 -0.11
C CYS A 164 -0.47 -11.21 1.05
N LYS A 165 -0.24 -12.48 0.74
CA LYS A 165 0.09 -13.47 1.75
C LYS A 165 1.41 -13.06 2.35
N CYS A 166 1.42 -12.72 3.60
CA CYS A 166 2.63 -12.58 4.39
C CYS A 166 3.34 -13.93 4.62
N THR A 167 3.29 -14.83 3.66
CA THR A 167 3.98 -16.11 3.70
C THR A 167 4.92 -16.22 2.51
N PRO A 168 6.11 -16.82 2.65
CA PRO A 168 7.12 -16.90 1.60
C PRO A 168 6.77 -17.85 0.45
N ARG A 169 5.51 -18.10 0.19
CA ARG A 169 5.06 -18.99 -0.88
C ARG A 169 4.10 -18.26 -1.81
N GLU A 170 4.65 -17.90 -2.96
CA GLU A 170 3.95 -17.70 -4.23
C GLU A 170 2.78 -16.70 -4.22
N VAL A 171 3.01 -15.56 -4.83
CA VAL A 171 1.95 -14.84 -5.53
C VAL A 171 1.39 -15.77 -6.59
N ARG A 172 0.37 -16.57 -6.25
CA ARG A 172 -0.36 -17.35 -7.26
C ARG A 172 -1.21 -16.35 -8.02
N LEU A 173 -0.82 -16.10 -9.25
CA LEU A 173 -1.70 -15.47 -10.22
C LEU A 173 -2.85 -16.45 -10.48
N PRO A 174 -4.10 -15.99 -10.58
CA PRO A 174 -5.17 -16.83 -11.08
C PRO A 174 -4.84 -17.23 -12.52
N THR A 175 -4.84 -18.53 -12.79
CA THR A 175 -4.75 -19.12 -14.13
C THR A 175 -5.97 -18.75 -14.95
#